data_368284f7ccff10482cb071aed173fac4
#
_entry.id   368284f7ccff10482cb071aed173fac4
#
_cell.length_a   1.000
_cell.length_b   1.000
_cell.length_c   1.000
_cell.angle_alpha   90.00
_cell.angle_beta   90.00
_cell.angle_gamma   90.00
#
_symmetry.space_group_name_H-M   'P 1'
#
loop_
_entity.id
_entity.type
_entity.pdbx_description
1 polymer ?
#
loop_
_entity_poly.entity_id
_entity_poly.type
_entity_poly.pdbx_seq_one_letter_code
_entity_poly.pdbx_strand_id
1 'polypeptide(L)'
;MNYLTIDQASVHEIEIKKSRFLCYLYPLQDAADFPPILAALRKEHYKAAHHCSAYIIGPDSLTQKMSDDGEPAGTAGVPMLEVLKQRQLTNLAAVVVRYFGGIKLGAGGLIRAYSSAVSEALNHATIVANVNQLLVALELGYN
;
A
#
# COMPACT_ATOMS: atom_id res chain seq x y z
N MET A 1 13.29 -11.88 -16.25
CA MET A 1 12.14 -10.99 -16.42
C MET A 1 12.30 -9.80 -15.51
N ASN A 2 11.96 -8.60 -16.01
CA ASN A 2 12.11 -7.36 -15.27
C ASN A 2 10.79 -6.98 -14.64
N TYR A 3 10.85 -6.42 -13.44
CA TYR A 3 9.66 -5.89 -12.79
C TYR A 3 10.04 -4.70 -11.91
N LEU A 4 9.05 -3.89 -11.58
CA LEU A 4 9.21 -2.73 -10.71
C LEU A 4 8.74 -3.08 -9.30
N THR A 5 9.47 -2.59 -8.31
CA THR A 5 9.13 -2.76 -6.92
C THR A 5 9.70 -1.59 -6.10
N ILE A 6 9.62 -1.68 -4.79
CA ILE A 6 10.24 -0.71 -3.88
C ILE A 6 11.47 -1.33 -3.24
N ASP A 7 12.43 -0.51 -2.83
CA ASP A 7 13.69 -1.00 -2.30
C ASP A 7 13.65 -1.25 -0.80
N GLN A 8 12.80 -0.55 -0.06
CA GLN A 8 12.76 -0.66 1.41
C GLN A 8 11.40 -0.25 1.94
N ALA A 9 11.15 -0.58 3.20
CA ALA A 9 9.93 -0.19 3.89
C ALA A 9 9.90 1.32 4.12
N SER A 10 8.71 1.89 4.05
CA SER A 10 8.51 3.31 4.28
C SER A 10 7.09 3.56 4.77
N VAL A 11 6.84 4.79 5.25
CA VAL A 11 5.50 5.21 5.67
C VAL A 11 5.29 6.65 5.27
N HIS A 12 4.06 6.97 4.86
CA HIS A 12 3.67 8.34 4.54
C HIS A 12 2.24 8.55 5.00
N GLU A 13 2.00 9.71 5.61
CA GLU A 13 0.69 10.04 6.16
C GLU A 13 0.05 11.17 5.38
N ILE A 14 -1.27 11.04 5.13
CA ILE A 14 -2.10 12.12 4.60
C ILE A 14 -3.31 12.30 5.52
N GLU A 15 -3.91 13.47 5.47
CA GLU A 15 -5.12 13.78 6.22
C GLU A 15 -6.20 14.22 5.26
N ILE A 16 -7.40 13.63 5.39
CA ILE A 16 -8.55 13.97 4.56
C ILE A 16 -9.76 14.09 5.50
N LYS A 17 -10.39 15.26 5.55
CA LYS A 17 -11.56 15.50 6.40
C LYS A 17 -11.32 15.02 7.83
N LYS A 18 -10.17 15.37 8.38
CA LYS A 18 -9.72 15.03 9.73
C LYS A 18 -9.43 13.57 9.99
N SER A 19 -9.70 12.66 9.05
CA SER A 19 -9.20 11.30 9.14
C SER A 19 -7.73 11.26 8.75
N ARG A 20 -6.95 10.47 9.49
CA ARG A 20 -5.53 10.26 9.21
C ARG A 20 -5.38 8.92 8.51
N PHE A 21 -4.64 8.93 7.41
CA PHE A 21 -4.35 7.71 6.64
C PHE A 21 -2.84 7.55 6.57
N LEU A 22 -2.32 6.55 7.25
CA LEU A 22 -0.88 6.24 7.24
C LEU A 22 -0.67 5.05 6.32
N CYS A 23 0.00 5.27 5.20
CA CYS A 23 0.29 4.18 4.28
C CYS A 23 1.70 3.65 4.52
N TYR A 24 1.77 2.40 4.94
CA TYR A 24 3.01 1.66 5.11
C TYR A 24 3.24 0.82 3.86
N LEU A 25 4.43 0.93 3.30
CA LEU A 25 4.85 0.12 2.15
C LEU A 25 5.96 -0.83 2.60
N TYR A 26 5.87 -2.09 2.18
CA TYR A 26 6.87 -3.09 2.52
C TYR A 26 7.26 -3.89 1.29
N PRO A 27 8.55 -4.15 1.07
CA PRO A 27 8.93 -5.21 0.13
C PRO A 27 8.37 -6.54 0.63
N LEU A 28 7.84 -7.35 -0.28
CA LEU A 28 7.20 -8.61 0.09
C LEU A 28 7.37 -9.61 -1.04
N GLN A 29 8.12 -10.69 -0.80
CA GLN A 29 8.36 -11.71 -1.80
C GLN A 29 7.63 -13.01 -1.52
N ASP A 30 7.16 -13.21 -0.29
CA ASP A 30 6.45 -14.41 0.11
C ASP A 30 5.21 -14.00 0.89
N ALA A 31 4.05 -14.52 0.49
CA ALA A 31 2.78 -14.21 1.15
C ALA A 31 2.82 -14.57 2.65
N ALA A 32 3.60 -15.58 3.04
CA ALA A 32 3.73 -15.98 4.44
C ALA A 32 4.36 -14.89 5.31
N ASP A 33 5.08 -13.95 4.72
CA ASP A 33 5.72 -12.85 5.46
C ASP A 33 4.74 -11.72 5.77
N PHE A 34 3.57 -11.70 5.15
CA PHE A 34 2.63 -10.60 5.33
C PHE A 34 1.93 -10.62 6.70
N PRO A 35 1.39 -11.75 7.21
CA PRO A 35 0.67 -11.74 8.48
C PRO A 35 1.46 -11.14 9.66
N PRO A 36 2.78 -11.42 9.82
CA PRO A 36 3.54 -10.76 10.89
C PRO A 36 3.62 -9.24 10.72
N ILE A 37 3.71 -8.74 9.48
CA ILE A 37 3.73 -7.31 9.21
C ILE A 37 2.41 -6.68 9.67
N LEU A 38 1.29 -7.27 9.27
CA LEU A 38 -0.02 -6.76 9.64
C LEU A 38 -0.23 -6.82 11.15
N ALA A 39 0.18 -7.91 11.79
CA ALA A 39 0.05 -8.08 13.24
C ALA A 39 0.83 -7.00 13.99
N ALA A 40 2.03 -6.68 13.54
CA ALA A 40 2.85 -5.63 14.16
C ALA A 40 2.18 -4.26 14.04
N LEU A 41 1.60 -3.96 12.87
CA LEU A 41 0.90 -2.69 12.66
C LEU A 41 -0.38 -2.60 13.46
N ARG A 42 -1.12 -3.70 13.62
CA ARG A 42 -2.31 -3.73 14.47
C ARG A 42 -1.95 -3.46 15.93
N LYS A 43 -0.81 -3.96 16.37
CA LYS A 43 -0.34 -3.74 17.74
C LYS A 43 0.12 -2.30 17.94
N GLU A 44 0.89 -1.78 17.00
CA GLU A 44 1.38 -0.40 17.05
C GLU A 44 0.22 0.60 17.00
N HIS A 45 -0.76 0.34 16.14
CA HIS A 45 -1.90 1.23 15.89
C HIS A 45 -3.20 0.60 16.40
N TYR A 46 -3.19 0.10 17.63
CA TYR A 46 -4.35 -0.62 18.15
C TYR A 46 -5.59 0.28 18.30
N LYS A 47 -5.43 1.59 18.35
CA LYS A 47 -6.54 2.53 18.44
C LYS A 47 -7.10 2.94 17.09
N ALA A 48 -6.48 2.53 16.00
CA ALA A 48 -6.96 2.90 14.68
C ALA A 48 -8.28 2.17 14.37
N ALA A 49 -9.09 2.80 13.52
CA ALA A 49 -10.37 2.22 13.14
C ALA A 49 -10.21 1.05 12.17
N HIS A 50 -9.27 1.16 11.23
CA HIS A 50 -9.08 0.16 10.18
C HIS A 50 -7.61 0.01 9.81
N HIS A 51 -7.24 -1.21 9.40
CA HIS A 51 -5.91 -1.56 8.89
C HIS A 51 -6.11 -2.27 7.54
N CYS A 52 -6.38 -1.49 6.51
CA CYS A 52 -6.67 -2.03 5.19
C CYS A 52 -5.38 -2.39 4.47
N SER A 53 -5.43 -3.37 3.57
CA SER A 53 -4.21 -3.86 2.94
C SER A 53 -4.42 -4.29 1.50
N ALA A 54 -3.31 -4.31 0.75
CA ALA A 54 -3.24 -4.90 -0.58
C ALA A 54 -1.80 -5.33 -0.83
N TYR A 55 -1.62 -6.47 -1.50
CA TYR A 55 -0.28 -6.85 -1.93
C TYR A 55 -0.32 -7.58 -3.27
N ILE A 56 0.79 -7.51 -3.97
CA ILE A 56 1.03 -8.21 -5.23
C ILE A 56 2.38 -8.88 -5.13
N ILE A 57 2.46 -10.14 -5.48
CA ILE A 57 3.68 -10.93 -5.41
C ILE A 57 3.88 -11.69 -6.72
N GLY A 58 5.13 -11.83 -7.09
CA GLY A 58 5.57 -12.60 -8.24
C GLY A 58 5.91 -11.73 -9.43
N PRO A 59 6.86 -12.15 -10.27
CA PRO A 59 7.25 -11.36 -11.44
C PRO A 59 6.13 -11.25 -12.46
N ASP A 60 5.17 -12.18 -12.42
CA ASP A 60 3.98 -12.18 -13.26
C ASP A 60 2.78 -11.47 -12.61
N SER A 61 2.93 -11.02 -11.35
CA SER A 61 1.88 -10.32 -10.59
C SER A 61 0.60 -11.13 -10.41
N LEU A 62 0.69 -12.46 -10.41
CA LEU A 62 -0.49 -13.32 -10.31
C LEU A 62 -1.00 -13.50 -8.88
N THR A 63 -0.14 -13.34 -7.88
CA THR A 63 -0.56 -13.46 -6.49
C THR A 63 -0.97 -12.09 -5.97
N GLN A 64 -2.26 -11.88 -5.79
CA GLN A 64 -2.80 -10.60 -5.34
C GLN A 64 -3.79 -10.84 -4.22
N LYS A 65 -3.79 -9.95 -3.23
CA LYS A 65 -4.74 -10.02 -2.13
C LYS A 65 -5.03 -8.62 -1.62
N MET A 66 -6.22 -8.42 -1.08
CA MET A 66 -6.63 -7.15 -0.49
C MET A 66 -7.61 -7.37 0.63
N SER A 67 -7.74 -6.37 1.51
CA SER A 67 -8.68 -6.41 2.62
C SER A 67 -9.19 -5.01 2.92
N ASP A 68 -10.51 -4.89 3.07
CA ASP A 68 -11.16 -3.64 3.50
C ASP A 68 -11.12 -3.45 5.01
N ASP A 69 -10.85 -4.49 5.77
CA ASP A 69 -10.74 -4.46 7.25
C ASP A 69 -11.85 -3.63 7.91
N GLY A 70 -13.11 -3.93 7.56
CA GLY A 70 -14.27 -3.27 8.17
C GLY A 70 -14.73 -1.99 7.49
N GLU A 71 -13.98 -1.45 6.52
CA GLU A 71 -14.51 -0.38 5.68
C GLU A 71 -15.61 -0.97 4.78
N PRO A 72 -16.53 -0.15 4.24
CA PRO A 72 -17.54 -0.68 3.33
C PRO A 72 -16.90 -1.43 2.15
N ALA A 73 -17.53 -2.51 1.73
CA ALA A 73 -16.99 -3.39 0.70
C ALA A 73 -16.56 -2.63 -0.55
N GLY A 74 -15.33 -2.87 -0.99
CA GLY A 74 -14.80 -2.29 -2.22
C GLY A 74 -14.27 -0.87 -2.08
N THR A 75 -14.27 -0.29 -0.87
CA THR A 75 -13.89 1.13 -0.70
C THR A 75 -12.45 1.35 -0.27
N ALA A 76 -11.74 0.30 0.12
CA ALA A 76 -10.38 0.44 0.63
C ALA A 76 -9.40 -0.49 -0.08
N GLY A 77 -9.54 -1.81 0.10
CA GLY A 77 -8.58 -2.76 -0.44
C GLY A 77 -8.49 -2.72 -1.96
N VAL A 78 -9.63 -2.67 -2.65
CA VAL A 78 -9.65 -2.63 -4.12
C VAL A 78 -8.96 -1.38 -4.66
N PRO A 79 -9.31 -0.16 -4.23
CA PRO A 79 -8.61 1.03 -4.73
C PRO A 79 -7.12 1.02 -4.40
N MET A 80 -6.71 0.46 -3.25
CA MET A 80 -5.30 0.32 -2.92
C MET A 80 -4.61 -0.60 -3.94
N LEU A 81 -5.20 -1.76 -4.19
CA LEU A 81 -4.64 -2.74 -5.13
C LEU A 81 -4.55 -2.15 -6.53
N GLU A 82 -5.57 -1.40 -6.96
CA GLU A 82 -5.58 -0.79 -8.29
C GLU A 82 -4.42 0.18 -8.49
N VAL A 83 -4.05 0.96 -7.47
CA VAL A 83 -2.90 1.85 -7.58
C VAL A 83 -1.62 1.06 -7.82
N LEU A 84 -1.42 -0.05 -7.08
CA LEU A 84 -0.24 -0.89 -7.26
C LEU A 84 -0.19 -1.45 -8.68
N LYS A 85 -1.34 -1.90 -9.19
CA LYS A 85 -1.44 -2.46 -10.54
C LYS A 85 -1.17 -1.41 -11.61
N GLN A 86 -1.76 -0.22 -11.48
CA GLN A 86 -1.58 0.87 -12.44
C GLN A 86 -0.12 1.31 -12.52
N ARG A 87 0.60 1.26 -11.41
CA ARG A 87 2.02 1.58 -11.36
C ARG A 87 2.90 0.40 -11.78
N GLN A 88 2.29 -0.74 -12.13
CA GLN A 88 3.00 -1.94 -12.60
C GLN A 88 4.00 -2.46 -11.59
N LEU A 89 3.65 -2.35 -10.30
CA LEU A 89 4.50 -2.78 -9.20
C LEU A 89 4.16 -4.20 -8.77
N THR A 90 5.17 -4.94 -8.32
CA THR A 90 4.99 -6.26 -7.72
C THR A 90 5.99 -6.43 -6.57
N ASN A 91 5.84 -7.53 -5.83
CA ASN A 91 6.67 -7.87 -4.67
C ASN A 91 6.66 -6.78 -3.61
N LEU A 92 5.45 -6.28 -3.33
CA LEU A 92 5.26 -5.30 -2.27
C LEU A 92 3.88 -5.43 -1.65
N ALA A 93 3.76 -4.90 -0.44
CA ALA A 93 2.49 -4.76 0.26
C ALA A 93 2.30 -3.32 0.68
N ALA A 94 1.05 -2.87 0.67
CA ALA A 94 0.63 -1.61 1.23
C ALA A 94 -0.36 -1.88 2.36
N VAL A 95 -0.17 -1.23 3.50
CA VAL A 95 -1.12 -1.25 4.61
C VAL A 95 -1.47 0.19 4.92
N VAL A 96 -2.76 0.53 4.85
CA VAL A 96 -3.23 1.86 5.22
C VAL A 96 -3.94 1.77 6.55
N VAL A 97 -3.38 2.44 7.55
CA VAL A 97 -3.94 2.55 8.88
C VAL A 97 -4.74 3.83 8.93
N ARG A 98 -6.04 3.73 9.25
CA ARG A 98 -6.91 4.89 9.30
C ARG A 98 -7.36 5.18 10.72
N TYR A 99 -7.22 6.45 11.13
CA TYR A 99 -7.82 7.00 12.34
C TYR A 99 -8.99 7.89 11.91
N PHE A 100 -10.18 7.54 12.35
CA PHE A 100 -11.38 8.28 11.99
C PHE A 100 -11.36 9.67 12.63
N GLY A 101 -11.67 10.69 11.85
CA GLY A 101 -11.63 12.10 12.30
C GLY A 101 -12.99 12.68 12.63
N GLY A 102 -14.04 11.87 12.71
CA GLY A 102 -15.38 12.37 13.07
C GLY A 102 -16.22 12.82 11.88
N ILE A 103 -15.67 12.85 10.69
CA ILE A 103 -16.39 13.25 9.47
C ILE A 103 -16.43 12.07 8.52
N LYS A 104 -17.61 11.65 8.12
CA LYS A 104 -17.78 10.56 7.17
C LYS A 104 -17.37 11.01 5.77
N LEU A 105 -16.66 10.13 5.06
CA LEU A 105 -16.20 10.44 3.70
C LEU A 105 -17.17 9.97 2.62
N GLY A 106 -18.03 9.00 2.95
CA GLY A 106 -18.86 8.32 1.95
C GLY A 106 -18.05 7.35 1.10
N ALA A 107 -18.72 6.51 0.32
CA ALA A 107 -18.05 5.47 -0.46
C ALA A 107 -17.07 6.07 -1.46
N GLY A 108 -17.49 7.06 -2.25
CA GLY A 108 -16.61 7.71 -3.22
C GLY A 108 -15.41 8.40 -2.57
N GLY A 109 -15.64 9.06 -1.43
CA GLY A 109 -14.59 9.71 -0.67
C GLY A 109 -13.58 8.72 -0.11
N LEU A 110 -14.04 7.55 0.36
CA LEU A 110 -13.16 6.50 0.84
C LEU A 110 -12.29 5.94 -0.27
N ILE A 111 -12.89 5.65 -1.44
CA ILE A 111 -12.15 5.15 -2.59
C ILE A 111 -11.03 6.11 -2.95
N ARG A 112 -11.34 7.41 -3.04
CA ARG A 112 -10.33 8.43 -3.35
C ARG A 112 -9.27 8.54 -2.26
N ALA A 113 -9.67 8.45 -0.99
CA ALA A 113 -8.74 8.57 0.13
C ALA A 113 -7.74 7.42 0.16
N TYR A 114 -8.20 6.18 0.00
CA TYR A 114 -7.31 5.02 0.00
C TYR A 114 -6.41 5.00 -1.24
N SER A 115 -6.94 5.37 -2.40
CA SER A 115 -6.12 5.52 -3.61
C SER A 115 -5.03 6.57 -3.41
N SER A 116 -5.39 7.74 -2.87
CA SER A 116 -4.45 8.83 -2.63
C SER A 116 -3.40 8.45 -1.60
N ALA A 117 -3.80 7.74 -0.54
CA ALA A 117 -2.85 7.32 0.50
C ALA A 117 -1.74 6.46 -0.08
N VAL A 118 -2.10 5.48 -0.93
CA VAL A 118 -1.11 4.61 -1.57
C VAL A 118 -0.30 5.38 -2.60
N SER A 119 -0.97 6.17 -3.44
CA SER A 119 -0.30 6.94 -4.49
C SER A 119 0.72 7.91 -3.91
N GLU A 120 0.36 8.66 -2.87
CA GLU A 120 1.28 9.60 -2.22
C GLU A 120 2.45 8.88 -1.56
N ALA A 121 2.18 7.75 -0.90
CA ALA A 121 3.27 6.96 -0.31
C ALA A 121 4.25 6.48 -1.37
N LEU A 122 3.76 6.04 -2.53
CA LEU A 122 4.62 5.62 -3.62
C LEU A 122 5.42 6.78 -4.20
N ASN A 123 4.85 7.98 -4.25
CA ASN A 123 5.56 9.17 -4.73
C ASN A 123 6.75 9.53 -3.83
N HIS A 124 6.71 9.13 -2.56
CA HIS A 124 7.80 9.37 -1.60
C HIS A 124 8.71 8.16 -1.41
N ALA A 125 8.43 7.06 -2.11
CA ALA A 125 9.24 5.84 -2.04
C ALA A 125 10.21 5.81 -3.20
N THR A 126 11.23 4.97 -3.08
CA THR A 126 12.17 4.73 -4.17
C THR A 126 11.71 3.49 -4.94
N ILE A 127 11.35 3.70 -6.20
CA ILE A 127 10.97 2.61 -7.10
C ILE A 127 12.23 2.08 -7.75
N VAL A 128 12.37 0.77 -7.79
CA VAL A 128 13.54 0.12 -8.38
C VAL A 128 13.08 -0.94 -9.38
N ALA A 129 13.94 -1.22 -10.35
CA ALA A 129 13.72 -2.32 -11.28
C ALA A 129 14.55 -3.51 -10.82
N ASN A 130 13.95 -4.70 -10.85
CA ASN A 130 14.65 -5.93 -10.59
C ASN A 130 14.98 -6.58 -11.94
N VAL A 131 16.26 -6.63 -12.26
CA VAL A 131 16.75 -7.14 -13.54
C VAL A 131 17.79 -8.20 -13.24
N ASN A 132 17.52 -9.44 -13.62
CA ASN A 132 18.45 -10.55 -13.40
C ASN A 132 18.98 -10.59 -11.97
N GLN A 133 18.08 -10.38 -10.99
CA GLN A 133 18.37 -10.43 -9.56
C GLN A 133 19.17 -9.23 -9.05
N LEU A 134 19.42 -8.24 -9.87
CA LEU A 134 20.00 -6.98 -9.44
C LEU A 134 18.91 -5.94 -9.27
N LEU A 135 19.06 -5.11 -8.24
CA LEU A 135 18.15 -3.97 -8.03
C LEU A 135 18.84 -2.73 -8.58
N VAL A 136 18.14 -2.02 -9.45
CA VAL A 136 18.61 -0.79 -10.04
C VAL A 136 17.65 0.32 -9.68
N ALA A 137 18.14 1.40 -9.09
CA ALA A 137 17.30 2.53 -8.71
C ALA A 137 16.75 3.21 -9.96
N LEU A 138 15.46 3.52 -9.95
CA LEU A 138 14.79 4.21 -11.04
C LEU A 138 14.17 5.48 -10.49
N GLU A 139 15.01 6.42 -10.13
CA GLU A 139 14.52 7.71 -9.68
C GLU A 139 13.96 8.49 -10.85
N LEU A 140 12.87 9.16 -10.62
CA LEU A 140 12.35 10.07 -11.64
C LEU A 140 13.34 11.19 -11.85
N GLY A 141 13.66 11.45 -13.11
CA GLY A 141 14.65 12.42 -13.44
C GLY A 141 16.07 11.95 -13.23
N TYR A 142 16.22 10.71 -12.86
CA TYR A 142 17.51 10.11 -12.63
C TYR A 142 18.10 9.66 -13.94
N ASN A 143 19.24 9.67 -13.95
CA ASN A 143 19.91 8.92 -14.86
C ASN A 143 20.38 9.13 -15.90
#